data_f4c1905f458ba825a6f21a1b1670af30
#
_entry.id   f4c1905f458ba825a6f21a1b1670af30
#
_cell.length_a   1.000
_cell.length_b   1.000
_cell.length_c   1.000
_cell.angle_alpha   90.00
_cell.angle_beta   90.00
_cell.angle_gamma   90.00
#
_symmetry.space_group_name_H-M   'P 1'
#
loop_
_entity.id
_entity.type
_entity.pdbx_description
1 polymer ?
#
loop_
_entity_poly.entity_id
_entity_poly.type
_entity_poly.pdbx_seq_one_letter_code
_entity_poly.pdbx_strand_id
1 'polypeptide(L)'
;MTKAGGLKDTLNAMLSDKSIYRSQAALGPAYEHPEKVTDQDIDTYLKPFVQTEQRTRDLTRFVVAFDNRHTVAVESKLKELKAPTLIVWGTDDVYFPTKWAEWLAKTIPGAKTPIELEGARLFFPEERPEVFNKLLRDHVVATA
;
A
#
# COMPACT_ATOMS: atom_id res chain seq x y z
N MET A 1 3.52 -11.93 -18.74
CA MET A 1 3.99 -10.71 -19.48
C MET A 1 2.74 -9.89 -19.84
N THR A 2 2.45 -8.85 -19.06
CA THR A 2 1.34 -7.93 -19.37
C THR A 2 1.78 -7.03 -20.52
N LYS A 3 1.15 -7.15 -21.68
CA LYS A 3 1.38 -6.22 -22.81
C LYS A 3 1.01 -4.81 -22.36
N ALA A 4 1.75 -3.80 -22.80
CA ALA A 4 1.51 -2.38 -22.43
C ALA A 4 0.06 -1.91 -22.69
N GLY A 5 -0.63 -2.52 -23.69
CA GLY A 5 -2.06 -2.30 -23.93
C GLY A 5 -2.97 -2.79 -22.80
N GLY A 6 -2.62 -3.90 -22.14
CA GLY A 6 -3.48 -4.49 -21.10
C GLY A 6 -3.59 -3.63 -19.84
N LEU A 7 -2.53 -2.93 -19.40
CA LEU A 7 -2.59 -2.07 -18.22
C LEU A 7 -3.47 -0.82 -18.48
N LYS A 8 -3.29 -0.15 -19.62
CA LYS A 8 -4.11 1.01 -20.00
C LYS A 8 -5.58 0.64 -20.11
N ASP A 9 -5.87 -0.50 -20.73
CA ASP A 9 -7.24 -0.97 -20.90
C ASP A 9 -7.88 -1.30 -19.54
N THR A 10 -7.13 -1.92 -18.63
CA THR A 10 -7.57 -2.19 -17.25
C THR A 10 -7.90 -0.89 -16.50
N LEU A 11 -7.01 0.11 -16.56
CA LEU A 11 -7.24 1.41 -15.92
C LEU A 11 -8.46 2.13 -16.51
N ASN A 12 -8.61 2.11 -17.83
CA ASN A 12 -9.77 2.71 -18.51
C ASN A 12 -11.08 1.98 -18.16
N ALA A 13 -11.07 0.66 -18.03
CA ALA A 13 -12.23 -0.10 -17.58
C ALA A 13 -12.65 0.31 -16.15
N MET A 14 -11.70 0.43 -15.22
CA MET A 14 -11.95 0.89 -13.84
C MET A 14 -12.45 2.35 -13.81
N LEU A 15 -11.97 3.21 -14.72
CA LEU A 15 -12.42 4.59 -14.83
C LEU A 15 -13.83 4.70 -15.44
N SER A 16 -14.19 3.78 -16.32
CA SER A 16 -15.52 3.73 -16.95
C SER A 16 -16.58 3.11 -16.04
N ASP A 17 -16.18 2.09 -15.29
CA ASP A 17 -16.99 1.41 -14.28
C ASP A 17 -16.21 1.28 -12.96
N LYS A 18 -16.52 2.16 -12.02
CA LYS A 18 -15.85 2.22 -10.71
C LYS A 18 -16.10 0.99 -9.84
N SER A 19 -17.15 0.23 -10.14
CA SER A 19 -17.42 -1.03 -9.41
C SER A 19 -16.31 -2.05 -9.62
N ILE A 20 -15.63 -2.02 -10.77
CA ILE A 20 -14.47 -2.86 -11.04
C ILE A 20 -13.34 -2.59 -10.06
N TYR A 21 -13.02 -1.30 -9.80
CA TYR A 21 -11.98 -0.93 -8.82
C TYR A 21 -12.27 -1.49 -7.43
N ARG A 22 -13.54 -1.40 -6.99
CA ARG A 22 -14.00 -1.84 -5.66
C ARG A 22 -14.19 -3.36 -5.56
N SER A 23 -14.12 -4.07 -6.69
CA SER A 23 -14.39 -5.51 -6.73
C SER A 23 -13.27 -6.35 -6.11
N GLN A 24 -13.60 -7.59 -5.77
CA GLN A 24 -12.64 -8.59 -5.27
C GLN A 24 -11.54 -8.94 -6.30
N ALA A 25 -11.79 -8.68 -7.59
CA ALA A 25 -10.83 -8.93 -8.67
C ALA A 25 -9.82 -7.78 -8.87
N ALA A 26 -10.00 -6.66 -8.18
CA ALA A 26 -9.14 -5.49 -8.28
C ALA A 26 -8.63 -5.04 -6.90
N LEU A 27 -8.89 -3.80 -6.48
CA LEU A 27 -8.36 -3.24 -5.24
C LEU A 27 -9.32 -3.38 -4.03
N GLY A 28 -10.53 -3.91 -4.23
CA GLY A 28 -11.47 -4.13 -3.14
C GLY A 28 -10.87 -4.86 -1.92
N PRO A 29 -10.09 -5.95 -2.09
CA PRO A 29 -9.49 -6.65 -0.96
C PRO A 29 -8.47 -5.83 -0.14
N ALA A 30 -7.96 -4.72 -0.68
CA ALA A 30 -7.03 -3.82 0.02
C ALA A 30 -7.75 -2.92 1.04
N TYR A 31 -9.06 -2.75 0.93
CA TYR A 31 -9.91 -1.94 1.80
C TYR A 31 -10.75 -2.81 2.73
N GLU A 32 -11.00 -2.32 3.93
CA GLU A 32 -12.00 -2.87 4.85
C GLU A 32 -13.42 -2.60 4.33
N HIS A 33 -13.61 -1.40 3.79
CA HIS A 33 -14.87 -0.87 3.27
C HIS A 33 -14.73 -0.34 1.83
N PRO A 34 -14.52 -1.22 0.84
CA PRO A 34 -14.33 -0.77 -0.54
C PRO A 34 -15.49 0.04 -1.11
N GLU A 35 -16.71 -0.15 -0.57
CA GLU A 35 -17.91 0.63 -0.93
C GLU A 35 -17.84 2.10 -0.54
N LYS A 36 -16.96 2.46 0.41
CA LYS A 36 -16.76 3.85 0.86
C LYS A 36 -15.77 4.63 -0.02
N VAL A 37 -14.97 3.93 -0.83
CA VAL A 37 -14.08 4.60 -1.79
C VAL A 37 -14.93 5.30 -2.84
N THR A 38 -14.87 6.63 -2.88
CA THR A 38 -15.71 7.42 -3.77
C THR A 38 -15.25 7.35 -5.23
N ASP A 39 -16.11 7.69 -6.15
CA ASP A 39 -15.75 7.80 -7.57
C ASP A 39 -14.68 8.87 -7.79
N GLN A 40 -14.72 9.95 -6.99
CA GLN A 40 -13.71 11.01 -7.03
C GLN A 40 -12.34 10.52 -6.59
N ASP A 41 -12.27 9.66 -5.55
CA ASP A 41 -11.01 9.06 -5.11
C ASP A 41 -10.40 8.20 -6.21
N ILE A 42 -11.21 7.32 -6.81
CA ILE A 42 -10.79 6.47 -7.93
C ILE A 42 -10.29 7.31 -9.11
N ASP A 43 -11.01 8.38 -9.45
CA ASP A 43 -10.60 9.31 -10.49
C ASP A 43 -9.25 9.98 -10.15
N THR A 44 -9.08 10.39 -8.91
CA THR A 44 -7.84 11.02 -8.42
C THR A 44 -6.65 10.06 -8.54
N TYR A 45 -6.86 8.79 -8.22
CA TYR A 45 -5.79 7.78 -8.28
C TYR A 45 -5.48 7.33 -9.70
N LEU A 46 -6.48 7.12 -10.55
CA LEU A 46 -6.27 6.47 -11.85
C LEU A 46 -6.11 7.42 -13.04
N LYS A 47 -6.87 8.54 -13.08
CA LYS A 47 -6.83 9.49 -14.22
C LYS A 47 -5.42 9.97 -14.57
N PRO A 48 -4.55 10.32 -13.59
CA PRO A 48 -3.20 10.77 -13.91
C PRO A 48 -2.41 9.81 -14.80
N PHE A 49 -2.63 8.51 -14.67
CA PHE A 49 -1.86 7.48 -15.39
C PHE A 49 -2.30 7.28 -16.83
N VAL A 50 -3.52 7.70 -17.17
CA VAL A 50 -4.07 7.55 -18.54
C VAL A 50 -4.16 8.86 -19.31
N GLN A 51 -3.81 10.00 -18.70
CA GLN A 51 -3.89 11.33 -19.32
C GLN A 51 -2.99 11.48 -20.55
N THR A 52 -1.82 10.82 -20.55
CA THR A 52 -0.90 10.84 -21.67
C THR A 52 -0.28 9.47 -21.90
N GLU A 53 0.10 9.17 -23.13
CA GLU A 53 0.81 7.94 -23.46
C GLU A 53 2.12 7.79 -22.68
N GLN A 54 2.80 8.91 -22.38
CA GLN A 54 4.03 8.89 -21.60
C GLN A 54 3.77 8.38 -20.17
N ARG A 55 2.75 8.90 -19.48
CA ARG A 55 2.41 8.47 -18.11
C ARG A 55 2.02 7.00 -18.05
N THR A 56 1.25 6.53 -19.03
CA THR A 56 0.92 5.09 -19.14
C THR A 56 2.18 4.24 -19.33
N ARG A 57 3.10 4.68 -20.21
CA ARG A 57 4.37 3.97 -20.40
C ARG A 57 5.22 3.94 -19.13
N ASP A 58 5.29 5.04 -18.40
CA ASP A 58 6.09 5.13 -17.18
C ASP A 58 5.52 4.24 -16.08
N LEU A 59 4.20 4.23 -15.89
CA LEU A 59 3.55 3.28 -14.99
C LEU A 59 3.79 1.83 -15.40
N THR A 60 3.69 1.54 -16.71
CA THR A 60 3.96 0.18 -17.23
C THR A 60 5.40 -0.24 -16.94
N ARG A 61 6.38 0.64 -17.13
CA ARG A 61 7.78 0.37 -16.79
C ARG A 61 7.97 0.11 -15.30
N PHE A 62 7.31 0.90 -14.45
CA PHE A 62 7.35 0.71 -13.00
C PHE A 62 6.80 -0.67 -12.62
N VAL A 63 5.61 -1.03 -13.12
CA VAL A 63 4.95 -2.32 -12.81
C VAL A 63 5.80 -3.50 -13.30
N VAL A 64 6.38 -3.41 -14.49
CA VAL A 64 7.23 -4.47 -15.07
C VAL A 64 8.57 -4.60 -14.32
N ALA A 65 9.09 -3.49 -13.78
CA ALA A 65 10.32 -3.48 -12.99
C ALA A 65 10.11 -3.94 -11.53
N PHE A 66 8.87 -4.19 -11.12
CA PHE A 66 8.57 -4.64 -9.76
C PHE A 66 9.11 -6.07 -9.56
N ASP A 67 10.11 -6.19 -8.67
CA ASP A 67 10.81 -7.44 -8.41
C ASP A 67 11.19 -7.50 -6.93
N ASN A 68 10.88 -8.61 -6.27
CA ASN A 68 11.15 -8.79 -4.84
C ASN A 68 12.66 -8.78 -4.50
N ARG A 69 13.55 -9.01 -5.48
CA ARG A 69 15.02 -8.89 -5.27
C ARG A 69 15.41 -7.53 -4.69
N HIS A 70 14.69 -6.46 -5.03
CA HIS A 70 14.97 -5.12 -4.52
C HIS A 70 14.64 -4.99 -3.03
N THR A 71 13.54 -5.60 -2.58
CA THR A 71 13.17 -5.63 -1.16
C THR A 71 14.03 -6.60 -0.36
N VAL A 72 14.34 -7.76 -0.92
CA VAL A 72 15.24 -8.73 -0.28
C VAL A 72 16.66 -8.17 -0.13
N ALA A 73 17.16 -7.44 -1.10
CA ALA A 73 18.50 -6.84 -1.05
C ALA A 73 18.70 -5.82 0.06
N VAL A 74 17.64 -5.25 0.64
CA VAL A 74 17.76 -4.30 1.76
C VAL A 74 17.75 -4.96 3.14
N GLU A 75 17.54 -6.27 3.25
CA GLU A 75 17.46 -6.98 4.54
C GLU A 75 18.67 -6.73 5.45
N SER A 76 19.89 -6.79 4.89
CA SER A 76 21.10 -6.52 5.66
C SER A 76 21.13 -5.12 6.24
N LYS A 77 20.65 -4.12 5.50
CA LYS A 77 20.56 -2.73 5.93
C LYS A 77 19.48 -2.53 7.00
N LEU A 78 18.38 -3.28 6.94
CA LEU A 78 17.35 -3.25 7.99
C LEU A 78 17.92 -3.72 9.34
N LYS A 79 18.82 -4.71 9.36
CA LYS A 79 19.51 -5.18 10.57
C LYS A 79 20.44 -4.13 11.20
N GLU A 80 20.80 -3.10 10.46
CA GLU A 80 21.66 -2.00 10.91
C GLU A 80 20.86 -0.72 11.24
N LEU A 81 19.57 -0.70 10.95
CA LEU A 81 18.70 0.49 11.09
C LEU A 81 18.37 0.74 12.57
N LYS A 82 19.04 1.74 13.16
CA LYS A 82 18.87 2.13 14.58
C LYS A 82 17.84 3.25 14.77
N ALA A 83 17.37 3.86 13.69
CA ALA A 83 16.35 4.90 13.77
C ALA A 83 15.09 4.37 14.46
N PRO A 84 14.47 5.16 15.36
CA PRO A 84 13.18 4.77 15.95
C PRO A 84 12.18 4.44 14.85
N THR A 85 11.63 3.24 14.89
CA THR A 85 10.78 2.72 13.82
C THR A 85 9.42 2.32 14.37
N LEU A 86 8.37 2.94 13.85
CA LEU A 86 6.97 2.57 14.10
C LEU A 86 6.51 1.57 13.05
N ILE A 87 5.95 0.45 13.51
CA ILE A 87 5.34 -0.56 12.65
C ILE A 87 3.86 -0.63 13.02
N VAL A 88 2.99 -0.34 12.05
CA VAL A 88 1.53 -0.44 12.20
C VAL A 88 1.01 -1.36 11.11
N TRP A 89 0.15 -2.30 11.45
CA TRP A 89 -0.30 -3.33 10.53
C TRP A 89 -1.77 -3.66 10.71
N GLY A 90 -2.47 -3.93 9.61
CA GLY A 90 -3.84 -4.43 9.65
C GLY A 90 -3.88 -5.95 9.82
N THR A 91 -4.72 -6.46 10.74
CA THR A 91 -4.80 -7.92 10.98
C THR A 91 -5.42 -8.68 9.81
N ASP A 92 -6.27 -8.01 9.05
CA ASP A 92 -7.00 -8.59 7.92
C ASP A 92 -6.39 -8.24 6.55
N ASP A 93 -5.10 -7.81 6.56
CA ASP A 93 -4.37 -7.57 5.31
C ASP A 93 -4.18 -8.89 4.55
N VAL A 94 -4.85 -9.00 3.41
CA VAL A 94 -4.81 -10.21 2.56
C VAL A 94 -3.57 -10.30 1.69
N TYR A 95 -2.83 -9.20 1.53
CA TYR A 95 -1.60 -9.14 0.72
C TYR A 95 -0.35 -9.38 1.57
N PHE A 96 -0.32 -8.81 2.78
CA PHE A 96 0.84 -8.86 3.66
C PHE A 96 0.43 -9.34 5.06
N PRO A 97 0.51 -10.65 5.34
CA PRO A 97 0.16 -11.20 6.66
C PRO A 97 1.00 -10.58 7.79
N THR A 98 0.42 -10.51 8.99
CA THR A 98 1.03 -9.91 10.22
C THR A 98 2.39 -10.48 10.59
N LYS A 99 2.71 -11.71 10.18
CA LYS A 99 4.04 -12.31 10.35
C LYS A 99 5.18 -11.41 9.81
N TRP A 100 4.91 -10.56 8.82
CA TRP A 100 5.89 -9.63 8.28
C TRP A 100 6.11 -8.44 9.19
N ALA A 101 5.08 -7.97 9.90
CA ALA A 101 5.22 -6.94 10.93
C ALA A 101 6.10 -7.45 12.07
N GLU A 102 5.86 -8.68 12.53
CA GLU A 102 6.71 -9.34 13.54
C GLU A 102 8.14 -9.52 13.07
N TRP A 103 8.34 -9.96 11.82
CA TRP A 103 9.66 -10.13 11.23
C TRP A 103 10.42 -8.81 11.17
N LEU A 104 9.77 -7.73 10.74
CA LEU A 104 10.36 -6.39 10.73
C LEU A 104 10.77 -5.94 12.13
N ALA A 105 9.90 -6.14 13.13
CA ALA A 105 10.20 -5.78 14.51
C ALA A 105 11.38 -6.53 15.09
N LYS A 106 11.56 -7.80 14.71
CA LYS A 106 12.71 -8.62 15.10
C LYS A 106 13.99 -8.27 14.33
N THR A 107 13.84 -7.74 13.12
CA THR A 107 14.94 -7.46 12.18
C THR A 107 15.54 -6.06 12.40
N ILE A 108 14.70 -5.07 12.68
CA ILE A 108 15.08 -3.66 12.79
C ILE A 108 15.41 -3.31 14.26
N PRO A 109 16.67 -3.03 14.63
CA PRO A 109 17.03 -2.70 16.01
C PRO A 109 16.30 -1.50 16.60
N GLY A 110 15.93 -0.54 15.75
CA GLY A 110 15.17 0.65 16.16
C GLY A 110 13.66 0.44 16.27
N ALA A 111 13.13 -0.74 15.93
CA ALA A 111 11.71 -1.01 15.97
C ALA A 111 11.23 -1.43 17.36
N LYS A 112 9.99 -1.02 17.68
CA LYS A 112 9.25 -1.52 18.83
C LYS A 112 8.28 -2.64 18.39
N THR A 113 7.57 -3.21 19.36
CA THR A 113 6.48 -4.17 19.07
C THR A 113 5.50 -3.55 18.07
N PRO A 114 5.11 -4.29 17.02
CA PRO A 114 4.13 -3.80 16.06
C PRO A 114 2.80 -3.46 16.73
N ILE A 115 2.15 -2.42 16.22
CA ILE A 115 0.77 -2.10 16.57
C ILE A 115 -0.13 -2.75 15.53
N GLU A 116 -0.89 -3.73 15.94
CA GLU A 116 -1.86 -4.41 15.10
C GLU A 116 -3.23 -3.74 15.23
N LEU A 117 -3.82 -3.41 14.10
CA LEU A 117 -5.16 -2.82 14.01
C LEU A 117 -6.15 -3.90 13.59
N GLU A 118 -7.00 -4.31 14.53
CA GLU A 118 -7.98 -5.39 14.31
C GLU A 118 -8.94 -5.04 13.18
N GLY A 119 -9.13 -6.00 12.26
CA GLY A 119 -10.00 -5.89 11.09
C GLY A 119 -9.47 -4.99 9.98
N ALA A 120 -8.42 -4.21 10.24
CA ALA A 120 -7.87 -3.28 9.26
C ALA A 120 -7.15 -4.03 8.11
N ARG A 121 -7.16 -3.44 6.92
CA ARG A 121 -6.52 -3.97 5.72
C ARG A 121 -5.41 -3.05 5.23
N LEU A 122 -4.87 -3.31 4.03
CA LEU A 122 -3.70 -2.61 3.48
C LEU A 122 -3.84 -1.08 3.48
N PHE A 123 -5.01 -0.56 3.10
CA PHE A 123 -5.25 0.87 3.01
C PHE A 123 -5.89 1.48 4.27
N PHE A 124 -5.70 0.86 5.44
CA PHE A 124 -6.18 1.42 6.71
C PHE A 124 -5.74 2.87 6.99
N PRO A 125 -4.58 3.38 6.52
CA PRO A 125 -4.25 4.79 6.74
C PRO A 125 -5.26 5.76 6.10
N GLU A 126 -5.89 5.33 5.01
CA GLU A 126 -6.94 6.09 4.31
C GLU A 126 -8.30 5.89 4.98
N GLU A 127 -8.60 4.68 5.43
CA GLU A 127 -9.90 4.34 6.03
C GLU A 127 -10.03 4.74 7.51
N ARG A 128 -8.90 4.77 8.24
CA ARG A 128 -8.82 5.11 9.68
C ARG A 128 -7.78 6.19 9.95
N PRO A 129 -7.87 7.36 9.25
CA PRO A 129 -6.84 8.39 9.31
C PRO A 129 -6.62 8.97 10.71
N GLU A 130 -7.66 9.04 11.55
CA GLU A 130 -7.55 9.54 12.92
C GLU A 130 -6.65 8.63 13.76
N VAL A 131 -6.81 7.31 13.63
CA VAL A 131 -6.00 6.32 14.34
C VAL A 131 -4.56 6.38 13.85
N PHE A 132 -4.37 6.30 12.54
CA PHE A 132 -3.02 6.31 11.95
C PHE A 132 -2.28 7.61 12.25
N ASN A 133 -2.91 8.76 12.03
CA ASN A 133 -2.30 10.07 12.29
C ASN A 133 -1.97 10.30 13.77
N LYS A 134 -2.78 9.76 14.69
CA LYS A 134 -2.47 9.81 16.12
C LYS A 134 -1.20 9.00 16.42
N LEU A 135 -1.13 7.75 15.97
CA LEU A 135 0.04 6.88 16.17
C LEU A 135 1.31 7.50 15.59
N LEU A 136 1.20 8.07 14.40
CA LEU A 136 2.33 8.75 13.74
C LEU A 136 2.80 9.96 14.54
N ARG A 137 1.90 10.85 14.98
CA ARG A 137 2.26 12.02 15.80
C ARG A 137 2.89 11.61 17.12
N ASP A 138 2.30 10.64 17.82
CA ASP A 138 2.81 10.15 19.09
C ASP A 138 4.23 9.60 18.93
N HIS A 139 4.48 8.87 17.83
CA HIS A 139 5.81 8.34 17.53
C HIS A 139 6.82 9.47 17.26
N VAL A 140 6.48 10.44 16.42
CA VAL A 140 7.37 11.56 16.08
C VAL A 140 7.71 12.39 17.32
N VAL A 141 6.72 12.69 18.15
CA VAL A 141 6.95 13.45 19.40
C VAL A 141 7.82 12.69 20.40
N ALA A 142 7.63 11.37 20.50
CA ALA A 142 8.40 10.54 21.42
C ALA A 142 9.85 10.28 20.96
N THR A 143 10.20 10.61 19.73
CA THR A 143 11.49 10.31 19.12
C THR A 143 12.27 11.57 18.65
N ALA A 144 11.66 12.74 18.79
CA ALA A 144 12.29 14.03 18.56
C ALA A 144 13.16 14.43 19.77
#